data_0f600e789b1b1cf8254967d198b30fbb
#
_entry.id   0f600e789b1b1cf8254967d198b30fbb
#
_cell.length_a   1.000
_cell.length_b   1.000
_cell.length_c   1.000
_cell.angle_alpha   90.00
_cell.angle_beta   90.00
_cell.angle_gamma   90.00
#
_symmetry.space_group_name_H-M   'P 1'
#
loop_
_entity.id
_entity.type
_entity.pdbx_description
1 polymer ?
#
loop_
_entity_poly.entity_id
_entity_poly.type
_entity_poly.pdbx_seq_one_letter_code
_entity_poly.pdbx_strand_id
1 'polypeptide(L)'
;KQKTAYEIMPRLVGSEMCIRDRLVTIGKNKKYKMRLIESSASDTPLPKIQYDSKISLTSSAFDKILGDVQVVSDYLTINATESQAEFSGKGDSGEVNIVLQKDKDELTELDVKADSSGTYSLEYLNPIVKAVGSTVETITYEFSSAKPLRIEFKVANLGRIHFYLAPRVES
;
A
#
# COMPACT_ATOMS: atom_id res chain seq x y z
N LYS A 1 -36.23 -13.07 13.88
CA LYS A 1 -35.98 -12.36 12.61
C LYS A 1 -34.76 -11.50 12.83
N GLN A 2 -33.67 -11.78 12.13
CA GLN A 2 -32.48 -10.94 12.12
C GLN A 2 -32.82 -9.68 11.31
N LYS A 3 -32.61 -8.51 11.91
CA LYS A 3 -32.70 -7.24 11.20
C LYS A 3 -31.47 -7.09 10.29
N THR A 4 -31.71 -6.83 9.04
CA THR A 4 -30.65 -6.58 8.04
C THR A 4 -29.89 -5.28 8.37
N ALA A 5 -28.65 -5.14 7.91
CA ALA A 5 -27.81 -3.95 8.12
C ALA A 5 -28.50 -2.64 7.72
N TYR A 6 -29.43 -2.68 6.77
CA TYR A 6 -30.25 -1.55 6.32
C TYR A 6 -31.26 -1.06 7.35
N GLU A 7 -31.74 -1.91 8.25
CA GLU A 7 -32.69 -1.50 9.30
C GLU A 7 -32.00 -0.82 10.50
N ILE A 8 -30.67 -0.89 10.57
CA ILE A 8 -29.87 -0.28 11.64
C ILE A 8 -29.38 1.13 11.24
N MET A 9 -29.29 1.42 9.94
CA MET A 9 -28.80 2.70 9.41
C MET A 9 -29.66 3.94 9.75
N PRO A 10 -31.01 3.91 9.75
CA PRO A 10 -31.80 5.11 10.06
C PRO A 10 -31.64 5.62 11.48
N ARG A 11 -31.17 4.79 12.40
CA ARG A 11 -30.98 5.16 13.81
C ARG A 11 -29.62 5.79 14.12
N LEU A 12 -28.69 5.76 13.14
CA LEU A 12 -27.35 6.34 13.25
C LEU A 12 -27.23 7.74 12.61
N VAL A 13 -28.27 8.16 11.88
CA VAL A 13 -28.31 9.48 11.24
C VAL A 13 -29.30 10.34 12.04
N GLY A 14 -28.80 11.14 12.97
CA GLY A 14 -29.64 12.14 13.60
C GLY A 14 -29.48 12.40 15.10
N SER A 15 -28.47 11.89 15.77
CA SER A 15 -28.11 12.42 17.10
C SER A 15 -26.66 12.89 17.05
N GLU A 16 -26.48 14.18 17.07
CA GLU A 16 -25.20 14.87 17.28
C GLU A 16 -24.64 14.66 18.69
N MET A 17 -24.87 13.50 19.27
CA MET A 17 -24.23 13.11 20.52
C MET A 17 -23.09 12.20 20.21
N CYS A 18 -21.89 12.67 20.47
CA CYS A 18 -20.64 11.91 20.41
C CYS A 18 -20.85 10.48 20.89
N ILE A 19 -21.00 9.53 19.96
CA ILE A 19 -21.07 8.11 20.29
C ILE A 19 -19.67 7.70 20.70
N ARG A 20 -19.37 7.82 21.98
CA ARG A 20 -18.08 7.44 22.56
C ARG A 20 -17.82 5.94 22.51
N ASP A 21 -18.89 5.16 22.34
CA ASP A 21 -18.80 3.71 22.41
C ASP A 21 -19.60 3.05 21.30
N ARG A 22 -19.04 2.04 20.68
CA ARG A 22 -19.74 1.17 19.73
C ARG A 22 -19.94 -0.21 20.35
N LEU A 23 -21.18 -0.66 20.41
CA LEU A 23 -21.52 -2.01 20.82
C LEU A 23 -21.57 -2.92 19.59
N VAL A 24 -20.70 -3.92 19.53
CA VAL A 24 -20.69 -4.95 18.50
C VAL A 24 -21.13 -6.26 19.11
N THR A 25 -22.18 -6.89 18.56
CA THR A 25 -22.63 -8.21 18.96
C THR A 25 -22.23 -9.24 17.92
N ILE A 26 -21.40 -10.19 18.32
CA ILE A 26 -20.93 -11.29 17.46
C ILE A 26 -21.55 -12.59 17.97
N GLY A 27 -22.46 -13.17 17.19
CA GLY A 27 -23.20 -14.37 17.57
C GLY A 27 -24.21 -14.13 18.69
N LYS A 28 -24.74 -15.19 19.29
CA LYS A 28 -25.81 -15.08 20.30
C LYS A 28 -25.32 -14.63 21.68
N ASN A 29 -24.05 -14.82 22.01
CA ASN A 29 -23.56 -14.71 23.39
C ASN A 29 -22.34 -13.79 23.60
N LYS A 30 -21.83 -13.11 22.57
CA LYS A 30 -20.65 -12.25 22.70
C LYS A 30 -20.99 -10.80 22.39
N LYS A 31 -20.80 -9.93 23.39
CA LYS A 31 -20.98 -8.48 23.26
C LYS A 31 -19.66 -7.80 23.54
N TYR A 32 -19.20 -6.99 22.59
CA TYR A 32 -18.01 -6.16 22.77
C TYR A 32 -18.41 -4.70 22.83
N LYS A 33 -17.97 -4.02 23.90
CA LYS A 33 -18.10 -2.56 24.01
C LYS A 33 -16.73 -1.96 23.76
N MET A 34 -16.58 -1.27 22.64
CA MET A 34 -15.32 -0.62 22.27
C MET A 34 -15.52 0.89 22.32
N ARG A 35 -14.55 1.58 22.92
CA ARG A 35 -14.51 3.03 22.86
C ARG A 35 -14.09 3.45 21.45
N LEU A 36 -14.77 4.45 20.92
CA LEU A 36 -14.32 5.10 19.69
C LEU A 36 -13.17 6.05 20.02
N ILE A 37 -12.13 5.99 19.25
CA ILE A 37 -11.06 6.98 19.28
C ILE A 37 -11.59 8.19 18.51
N GLU A 38 -11.67 9.33 19.18
CA GLU A 38 -11.96 10.59 18.49
C GLU A 38 -10.79 10.85 17.53
N SER A 39 -11.07 10.75 16.24
CA SER A 39 -10.09 11.14 15.24
C SER A 39 -9.97 12.65 15.27
N SER A 40 -8.90 13.15 15.86
CA SER A 40 -8.44 14.53 15.68
C SER A 40 -7.76 14.72 14.31
N ALA A 41 -7.98 13.80 13.37
CA ALA A 41 -7.47 13.93 12.04
C ALA A 41 -8.10 15.15 11.39
N SER A 42 -7.38 16.26 11.43
CA SER A 42 -7.57 17.34 10.47
C SER A 42 -7.45 16.71 9.09
N ASP A 43 -8.31 17.11 8.16
CA ASP A 43 -8.16 16.78 6.74
C ASP A 43 -6.77 17.21 6.27
N THR A 44 -5.80 16.32 6.41
CA THR A 44 -4.46 16.56 5.88
C THR A 44 -4.57 16.50 4.36
N PRO A 45 -4.34 17.60 3.66
CA PRO A 45 -4.45 17.60 2.21
C PRO A 45 -3.48 16.58 1.64
N LEU A 46 -3.97 15.72 0.74
CA LEU A 46 -3.13 14.75 0.06
C LEU A 46 -2.02 15.48 -0.70
N PRO A 47 -0.77 15.03 -0.60
CA PRO A 47 0.34 15.67 -1.29
C PRO A 47 0.13 15.58 -2.80
N LYS A 48 0.16 16.72 -3.47
CA LYS A 48 0.13 16.81 -4.94
C LYS A 48 1.56 16.67 -5.48
N ILE A 49 2.04 15.42 -5.54
CA ILE A 49 3.39 15.12 -6.03
C ILE A 49 3.27 14.71 -7.50
N GLN A 50 4.11 15.28 -8.35
CA GLN A 50 4.29 14.80 -9.71
C GLN A 50 5.40 13.75 -9.70
N TYR A 51 5.12 12.59 -10.27
CA TYR A 51 6.04 11.47 -10.36
C TYR A 51 6.57 11.32 -11.78
N ASP A 52 7.81 10.89 -11.87
CA ASP A 52 8.52 10.69 -13.13
C ASP A 52 8.45 9.25 -13.60
N SER A 53 8.23 8.32 -12.66
CA SER A 53 8.14 6.89 -12.95
C SER A 53 6.89 6.27 -12.35
N LYS A 54 6.26 5.42 -13.15
CA LYS A 54 5.08 4.61 -12.80
C LYS A 54 5.32 3.17 -13.21
N ILE A 55 5.18 2.26 -12.27
CA ILE A 55 5.35 0.82 -12.44
C ILE A 55 4.08 0.13 -11.94
N SER A 56 3.51 -0.78 -12.72
CA SER A 56 2.40 -1.62 -12.29
C SER A 56 2.80 -3.08 -12.42
N LEU A 57 2.62 -3.83 -11.33
CA LEU A 57 2.93 -5.25 -11.22
C LEU A 57 1.72 -6.02 -10.72
N THR A 58 1.68 -7.33 -10.99
CA THR A 58 0.74 -8.20 -10.29
C THR A 58 1.08 -8.25 -8.80
N SER A 59 0.05 -8.36 -7.97
CA SER A 59 0.25 -8.40 -6.51
C SER A 59 1.13 -9.58 -6.08
N SER A 60 0.97 -10.74 -6.73
CA SER A 60 1.77 -11.93 -6.49
C SER A 60 3.24 -11.75 -6.84
N ALA A 61 3.54 -11.07 -7.96
CA ALA A 61 4.91 -10.78 -8.37
C ALA A 61 5.61 -9.89 -7.35
N PHE A 62 4.93 -8.85 -6.89
CA PHE A 62 5.54 -7.95 -5.94
C PHE A 62 5.74 -8.60 -4.56
N ASP A 63 4.78 -9.41 -4.08
CA ASP A 63 4.94 -10.13 -2.82
C ASP A 63 6.16 -11.08 -2.86
N LYS A 64 6.38 -11.74 -4.02
CA LYS A 64 7.56 -12.56 -4.25
C LYS A 64 8.84 -11.74 -4.22
N ILE A 65 8.89 -10.60 -4.95
CA ILE A 65 10.04 -9.68 -4.94
C ILE A 65 10.37 -9.24 -3.51
N LEU A 66 9.38 -8.83 -2.72
CA LEU A 66 9.58 -8.45 -1.32
C LEU A 66 10.14 -9.61 -0.49
N GLY A 67 9.63 -10.82 -0.70
CA GLY A 67 10.12 -12.02 -0.03
C GLY A 67 11.59 -12.32 -0.36
N ASP A 68 11.95 -12.25 -1.64
CA ASP A 68 13.32 -12.51 -2.10
C ASP A 68 14.31 -11.46 -1.56
N VAL A 69 13.93 -10.16 -1.57
CA VAL A 69 14.77 -9.08 -1.04
C VAL A 69 14.91 -9.18 0.49
N GLN A 70 13.84 -9.55 1.20
CA GLN A 70 13.86 -9.65 2.67
C GLN A 70 14.85 -10.70 3.19
N VAL A 71 15.24 -11.67 2.38
CA VAL A 71 16.27 -12.67 2.76
C VAL A 71 17.63 -12.04 3.01
N VAL A 72 17.94 -10.96 2.31
CA VAL A 72 19.29 -10.34 2.33
C VAL A 72 19.29 -8.92 2.88
N SER A 73 18.16 -8.20 2.84
CA SER A 73 18.11 -6.78 3.18
C SER A 73 16.81 -6.39 3.88
N ASP A 74 16.87 -5.39 4.74
CA ASP A 74 15.70 -4.72 5.33
C ASP A 74 15.17 -3.57 4.45
N TYR A 75 15.82 -3.33 3.32
CA TYR A 75 15.49 -2.24 2.41
C TYR A 75 15.38 -2.75 0.97
N LEU A 76 14.40 -2.21 0.26
CA LEU A 76 14.20 -2.41 -1.17
C LEU A 76 14.62 -1.15 -1.91
N THR A 77 15.54 -1.28 -2.86
CA THR A 77 15.84 -0.23 -3.85
C THR A 77 15.11 -0.53 -5.14
N ILE A 78 14.39 0.46 -5.64
CA ILE A 78 13.64 0.40 -6.91
C ILE A 78 14.30 1.37 -7.87
N ASN A 79 14.76 0.87 -9.01
CA ASN A 79 15.27 1.67 -10.12
C ASN A 79 14.34 1.49 -11.32
N ALA A 80 13.97 2.59 -11.97
CA ALA A 80 13.15 2.57 -13.18
C ALA A 80 13.84 3.32 -14.30
N THR A 81 13.91 2.67 -15.46
CA THR A 81 14.35 3.24 -16.74
C THR A 81 13.27 3.01 -17.79
N GLU A 82 13.37 3.62 -18.96
CA GLU A 82 12.38 3.46 -20.03
C GLU A 82 12.13 2.00 -20.45
N SER A 83 13.13 1.11 -20.27
CA SER A 83 13.09 -0.26 -20.75
C SER A 83 12.86 -1.32 -19.68
N GLN A 84 13.15 -1.00 -18.41
CA GLN A 84 13.12 -1.98 -17.33
C GLN A 84 12.89 -1.36 -15.97
N ALA A 85 12.35 -2.18 -15.07
CA ALA A 85 12.30 -1.92 -13.64
C ALA A 85 13.21 -2.91 -12.91
N GLU A 86 14.05 -2.40 -12.03
CA GLU A 86 14.99 -3.18 -11.24
C GLU A 86 14.64 -3.06 -9.77
N PHE A 87 14.60 -4.20 -9.09
CA PHE A 87 14.33 -4.31 -7.66
C PHE A 87 15.53 -4.98 -7.01
N SER A 88 16.17 -4.30 -6.07
CA SER A 88 17.39 -4.81 -5.46
C SER A 88 17.41 -4.61 -3.96
N GLY A 89 18.17 -5.47 -3.29
CA GLY A 89 18.46 -5.37 -1.88
C GLY A 89 19.90 -5.81 -1.60
N LYS A 90 20.56 -5.11 -0.70
CA LYS A 90 21.93 -5.42 -0.27
C LYS A 90 22.02 -5.40 1.24
N GLY A 91 22.61 -6.42 1.80
CA GLY A 91 22.87 -6.57 3.21
C GLY A 91 24.18 -7.32 3.48
N ASP A 92 24.45 -7.61 4.73
CA ASP A 92 25.69 -8.27 5.15
C ASP A 92 25.83 -9.70 4.63
N SER A 93 24.70 -10.37 4.36
CA SER A 93 24.65 -11.75 3.88
C SER A 93 24.72 -11.89 2.36
N GLY A 94 24.61 -10.79 1.61
CA GLY A 94 24.65 -10.81 0.14
C GLY A 94 23.81 -9.71 -0.50
N GLU A 95 23.57 -9.88 -1.79
CA GLU A 95 22.72 -8.98 -2.57
C GLU A 95 21.79 -9.78 -3.48
N VAL A 96 20.63 -9.21 -3.76
CA VAL A 96 19.68 -9.73 -4.73
C VAL A 96 19.33 -8.61 -5.70
N ASN A 97 19.21 -8.99 -6.98
CA ASN A 97 18.81 -8.08 -8.04
C ASN A 97 17.81 -8.77 -8.96
N ILE A 98 16.63 -8.18 -9.11
CA ILE A 98 15.53 -8.70 -9.92
C ILE A 98 15.21 -7.64 -10.97
N VAL A 99 15.39 -7.98 -12.24
CA VAL A 99 15.14 -7.08 -13.36
C VAL A 99 13.92 -7.55 -14.13
N LEU A 100 12.93 -6.69 -14.25
CA LEU A 100 11.72 -6.91 -15.05
C LEU A 100 11.78 -6.01 -16.29
N GLN A 101 11.65 -6.62 -17.46
CA GLN A 101 11.69 -5.90 -18.73
C GLN A 101 10.29 -5.45 -19.15
N LYS A 102 10.22 -4.30 -19.80
CA LYS A 102 8.97 -3.79 -20.38
C LYS A 102 8.41 -4.79 -21.38
N ASP A 103 7.10 -4.98 -21.37
CA ASP A 103 6.35 -5.90 -22.24
C ASP A 103 6.72 -7.39 -22.07
N LYS A 104 7.40 -7.72 -20.99
CA LYS A 104 7.73 -9.09 -20.58
C LYS A 104 7.44 -9.28 -19.11
N ASP A 105 7.47 -10.53 -18.69
CA ASP A 105 7.32 -10.94 -17.31
C ASP A 105 5.97 -10.49 -16.69
N GLU A 106 5.97 -10.23 -15.41
CA GLU A 106 4.80 -9.86 -14.62
C GLU A 106 4.60 -8.33 -14.53
N LEU A 107 5.33 -7.56 -15.35
CA LEU A 107 5.26 -6.11 -15.45
C LEU A 107 4.07 -5.71 -16.32
N THR A 108 3.01 -5.19 -15.70
CA THR A 108 1.78 -4.83 -16.39
C THR A 108 1.87 -3.45 -17.07
N GLU A 109 2.60 -2.52 -16.46
CA GLU A 109 2.77 -1.16 -16.99
C GLU A 109 4.13 -0.62 -16.55
N LEU A 110 4.83 0.04 -17.46
CA LEU A 110 6.04 0.80 -17.18
C LEU A 110 6.00 2.11 -17.97
N ASP A 111 5.82 3.21 -17.27
CA ASP A 111 5.84 4.58 -17.81
C ASP A 111 6.89 5.39 -17.06
N VAL A 112 7.98 5.73 -17.73
CA VAL A 112 9.13 6.43 -17.15
C VAL A 112 9.43 7.64 -18.01
N LYS A 113 9.28 8.83 -17.41
CA LYS A 113 9.60 10.12 -18.03
C LYS A 113 11.04 10.52 -17.78
N ALA A 114 11.57 10.11 -16.63
CA ALA A 114 12.96 10.29 -16.24
C ALA A 114 13.38 9.12 -15.35
N ASP A 115 14.61 8.69 -15.50
CA ASP A 115 15.19 7.63 -14.66
C ASP A 115 15.04 7.99 -13.19
N SER A 116 14.50 7.06 -12.42
CA SER A 116 14.17 7.27 -11.03
C SER A 116 14.73 6.16 -10.16
N SER A 117 15.24 6.52 -9.01
CA SER A 117 15.76 5.61 -8.00
C SER A 117 15.24 5.97 -6.62
N GLY A 118 14.90 4.97 -5.83
CA GLY A 118 14.49 5.17 -4.44
C GLY A 118 14.64 3.91 -3.60
N THR A 119 15.07 4.09 -2.36
CA THR A 119 15.23 3.01 -1.37
C THR A 119 14.19 3.15 -0.28
N TYR A 120 13.50 2.05 0.03
CA TYR A 120 12.35 2.03 0.94
C TYR A 120 12.47 0.89 1.95
N SER A 121 11.98 1.11 3.18
CA SER A 121 12.02 0.10 4.23
C SER A 121 10.98 -1.01 4.00
N LEU A 122 11.44 -2.26 4.05
CA LEU A 122 10.59 -3.46 4.01
C LEU A 122 9.71 -3.61 5.25
N GLU A 123 10.13 -3.05 6.39
CA GLU A 123 9.34 -3.03 7.61
C GLU A 123 7.96 -2.38 7.40
N TYR A 124 7.88 -1.35 6.53
CA TYR A 124 6.63 -0.70 6.17
C TYR A 124 5.96 -1.31 4.94
N LEU A 125 6.73 -1.69 3.92
CA LEU A 125 6.19 -2.25 2.67
C LEU A 125 5.49 -3.59 2.87
N ASN A 126 6.12 -4.51 3.62
CA ASN A 126 5.58 -5.85 3.82
C ASN A 126 4.20 -5.86 4.49
N PRO A 127 3.96 -5.15 5.61
CA PRO A 127 2.62 -5.11 6.21
C PRO A 127 1.57 -4.50 5.28
N ILE A 128 1.91 -3.46 4.52
CA ILE A 128 1.01 -2.81 3.58
C ILE A 128 0.58 -3.80 2.48
N VAL A 129 1.55 -4.46 1.85
CA VAL A 129 1.28 -5.42 0.77
C VAL A 129 0.53 -6.64 1.29
N LYS A 130 0.89 -7.18 2.44
CA LYS A 130 0.17 -8.30 3.06
C LYS A 130 -1.26 -7.97 3.45
N ALA A 131 -1.52 -6.73 3.88
CA ALA A 131 -2.87 -6.32 4.29
C ALA A 131 -3.84 -6.16 3.12
N VAL A 132 -3.36 -5.66 1.98
CA VAL A 132 -4.22 -5.28 0.84
C VAL A 132 -3.94 -6.13 -0.39
N GLY A 133 -2.73 -6.64 -0.56
CA GLY A 133 -2.29 -7.32 -1.77
C GLY A 133 -3.14 -8.53 -2.16
N SER A 134 -3.65 -9.28 -1.19
CA SER A 134 -4.55 -10.43 -1.46
C SER A 134 -5.93 -10.04 -2.02
N THR A 135 -6.30 -8.76 -1.95
CA THR A 135 -7.61 -8.25 -2.40
C THR A 135 -7.55 -7.59 -3.78
N VAL A 136 -6.36 -7.44 -4.35
CA VAL A 136 -6.13 -6.76 -5.63
C VAL A 136 -5.27 -7.62 -6.56
N GLU A 137 -5.51 -7.50 -7.85
CA GLU A 137 -4.71 -8.20 -8.86
C GLU A 137 -3.42 -7.44 -9.18
N THR A 138 -3.51 -6.11 -9.21
CA THR A 138 -2.42 -5.24 -9.64
C THR A 138 -2.16 -4.16 -8.61
N ILE A 139 -0.89 -3.87 -8.37
CA ILE A 139 -0.39 -2.80 -7.52
C ILE A 139 0.37 -1.81 -8.39
N THR A 140 0.11 -0.52 -8.22
CA THR A 140 0.80 0.54 -8.95
C THR A 140 1.70 1.33 -8.02
N TYR A 141 2.94 1.54 -8.45
CA TYR A 141 3.99 2.29 -7.76
C TYR A 141 4.31 3.54 -8.57
N GLU A 142 4.25 4.69 -7.93
CA GLU A 142 4.68 5.96 -8.53
C GLU A 142 5.75 6.57 -7.65
N PHE A 143 6.89 6.89 -8.24
CA PHE A 143 8.02 7.45 -7.52
C PHE A 143 8.90 8.31 -8.41
N SER A 144 9.76 9.07 -7.80
CA SER A 144 10.85 9.80 -8.41
C SER A 144 11.99 9.85 -7.40
N SER A 145 13.19 10.09 -7.87
CA SER A 145 14.35 10.22 -7.00
C SER A 145 14.11 11.27 -5.91
N ALA A 146 14.42 10.90 -4.65
CA ALA A 146 14.25 11.73 -3.46
C ALA A 146 12.80 12.15 -3.11
N LYS A 147 11.78 11.58 -3.77
CA LYS A 147 10.36 11.82 -3.45
C LYS A 147 9.74 10.60 -2.75
N PRO A 148 8.67 10.79 -1.95
CA PRO A 148 7.93 9.68 -1.37
C PRO A 148 7.39 8.74 -2.44
N LEU A 149 7.48 7.43 -2.19
CA LEU A 149 6.81 6.41 -2.99
C LEU A 149 5.30 6.50 -2.74
N ARG A 150 4.52 6.53 -3.80
CA ARG A 150 3.07 6.34 -3.75
C ARG A 150 2.73 4.93 -4.21
N ILE A 151 2.00 4.20 -3.40
CA ILE A 151 1.49 2.88 -3.73
C ILE A 151 -0.02 2.98 -3.88
N GLU A 152 -0.55 2.58 -5.02
CA GLU A 152 -1.99 2.53 -5.28
C GLU A 152 -2.47 1.08 -5.37
N PHE A 153 -3.49 0.76 -4.59
CA PHE A 153 -4.26 -0.48 -4.67
C PHE A 153 -5.66 -0.17 -5.19
N LYS A 154 -5.99 -0.72 -6.34
CA LYS A 154 -7.33 -0.59 -6.93
C LYS A 154 -8.19 -1.77 -6.51
N VAL A 155 -9.08 -1.56 -5.55
CA VAL A 155 -9.95 -2.60 -5.00
C VAL A 155 -11.24 -2.66 -5.81
N ALA A 156 -11.25 -3.45 -6.87
CA ALA A 156 -12.41 -3.72 -7.73
C ALA A 156 -13.36 -2.49 -7.87
N ASN A 157 -14.62 -2.64 -7.46
CA ASN A 157 -15.63 -1.57 -7.50
C ASN A 157 -15.72 -0.76 -6.20
N LEU A 158 -14.83 -0.99 -5.23
CA LEU A 158 -14.89 -0.39 -3.90
C LEU A 158 -14.10 0.92 -3.79
N GLY A 159 -13.12 1.14 -4.68
CA GLY A 159 -12.32 2.35 -4.67
C GLY A 159 -10.83 2.12 -4.80
N ARG A 160 -10.06 3.11 -4.36
CA ARG A 160 -8.60 3.08 -4.39
C ARG A 160 -8.04 3.39 -3.02
N ILE A 161 -7.00 2.67 -2.63
CA ILE A 161 -6.25 2.90 -1.40
C ILE A 161 -4.87 3.39 -1.82
N HIS A 162 -4.42 4.49 -1.22
CA HIS A 162 -3.10 5.06 -1.47
C HIS A 162 -2.28 5.03 -0.18
N PHE A 163 -1.05 4.58 -0.29
CA PHE A 163 -0.03 4.73 0.74
C PHE A 163 1.11 5.59 0.23
N TYR A 164 1.69 6.36 1.13
CA TYR A 164 2.86 7.19 0.85
C TYR A 164 3.97 6.80 1.81
N LEU A 165 5.12 6.44 1.27
CA LEU A 165 6.28 6.02 2.05
C LEU A 165 7.48 6.90 1.71
N ALA A 166 8.09 7.50 2.73
CA ALA A 166 9.29 8.29 2.55
C ALA A 166 10.46 7.42 2.10
N PRO A 167 11.30 7.89 1.18
CA PRO A 167 12.53 7.20 0.82
C PRO A 167 13.54 7.28 1.98
N ARG A 168 14.42 6.29 2.05
CA ARG A 168 15.60 6.37 2.90
C ARG A 168 16.56 7.39 2.30
N VAL A 169 16.97 8.33 3.10
CA VAL A 169 18.05 9.26 2.74
C VAL A 169 19.35 8.60 3.17
N GLU A 170 20.21 8.27 2.22
CA GLU A 170 21.57 7.85 2.53
C GLU A 170 22.36 9.11 2.94
N SER A 171 22.86 9.07 4.17
CA SER A 171 23.73 10.13 4.74
C SER A 171 25.19 9.81 4.46
#